data_03d084b09f575f5d60893f9824a39f9b
#
_entry.id   03d084b09f575f5d60893f9824a39f9b
#
_cell.length_a   1.000
_cell.length_b   1.000
_cell.length_c   1.000
_cell.angle_alpha   90.00
_cell.angle_beta   90.00
_cell.angle_gamma   90.00
#
_symmetry.space_group_name_H-M   'P 1'
#
loop_
_entity.id
_entity.type
_entity.pdbx_description
1 polymer ?
#
loop_
_entity_poly.entity_id
_entity_poly.type
_entity_poly.pdbx_seq_one_letter_code
_entity_poly.pdbx_strand_id
1 'polypeptide(L)'
;MRRLAVIAASATLVFSACGGDEEEPAATTAPTEAATEAPTEAPTEAPTEAAAGGATLKVEADPSGALKFTETELTADAGETTIEFANPSSVPHAVDIEGVDGGETETVTGADAKPITVNLEPGEYTFYCPVGNHREEGMEGKLTVR
;
A
#
# COMPACT_ATOMS: atom_id res chain seq x y z
N MET A 1 20.52 -8.19 -49.24
CA MET A 1 21.97 -8.43 -49.39
C MET A 1 22.75 -7.47 -48.51
N ARG A 2 23.47 -7.95 -47.56
CA ARG A 2 24.58 -7.51 -46.70
C ARG A 2 24.26 -7.89 -45.27
N ARG A 3 24.66 -8.88 -44.76
CA ARG A 3 25.82 -9.64 -44.22
C ARG A 3 26.64 -8.85 -43.16
N LEU A 4 26.68 -9.51 -41.96
CA LEU A 4 27.77 -9.62 -40.96
C LEU A 4 28.06 -8.35 -40.15
N ALA A 5 28.21 -8.43 -38.83
CA ALA A 5 29.22 -9.22 -38.13
C ALA A 5 28.87 -9.46 -36.64
N VAL A 6 29.23 -10.65 -36.20
CA VAL A 6 29.37 -11.17 -34.86
C VAL A 6 30.61 -10.53 -34.19
N ILE A 7 30.51 -10.09 -32.94
CA ILE A 7 31.69 -10.00 -32.07
C ILE A 7 31.28 -10.53 -30.68
N ALA A 8 31.81 -11.69 -30.37
CA ALA A 8 31.88 -12.27 -29.04
C ALA A 8 33.08 -11.63 -28.31
N ALA A 9 32.88 -11.26 -27.04
CA ALA A 9 34.01 -11.03 -26.14
C ALA A 9 33.65 -11.60 -24.76
N SER A 10 34.20 -12.78 -24.52
CA SER A 10 34.31 -13.41 -23.19
C SER A 10 35.33 -12.65 -22.35
N ALA A 11 35.00 -12.39 -21.09
CA ALA A 11 35.99 -12.09 -20.08
C ALA A 11 35.57 -12.78 -18.78
N THR A 12 36.19 -13.90 -18.53
CA THR A 12 36.30 -14.59 -17.26
C THR A 12 37.26 -13.82 -16.35
N LEU A 13 36.84 -13.51 -15.13
CA LEU A 13 37.77 -13.19 -14.06
C LEU A 13 37.39 -14.00 -12.83
N VAL A 14 38.29 -14.94 -12.54
CA VAL A 14 38.45 -15.74 -11.32
C VAL A 14 39.27 -14.93 -10.33
N PHE A 15 38.79 -14.79 -9.09
CA PHE A 15 39.64 -14.51 -7.92
C PHE A 15 38.95 -15.17 -6.71
N SER A 16 39.34 -16.27 -6.27
CA SER A 16 40.44 -16.73 -5.34
C SER A 16 40.37 -16.05 -3.99
N ALA A 17 39.88 -16.83 -3.10
CA ALA A 17 40.22 -17.28 -1.74
C ALA A 17 41.24 -16.47 -0.93
N CYS A 18 40.90 -16.29 0.31
CA CYS A 18 41.63 -16.47 1.59
C CYS A 18 40.72 -15.92 2.69
N GLY A 19 40.31 -16.58 3.71
CA GLY A 19 41.09 -17.46 4.59
C GLY A 19 41.38 -16.75 5.90
N GLY A 20 40.98 -17.33 7.01
CA GLY A 20 41.41 -16.97 8.33
C GLY A 20 40.30 -16.30 9.17
N ASP A 21 40.00 -16.67 10.32
CA ASP A 21 40.38 -17.60 11.33
C ASP A 21 39.63 -17.17 12.59
N GLU A 22 39.10 -18.14 13.24
CA GLU A 22 38.79 -18.31 14.65
C GLU A 22 38.96 -17.11 15.60
N GLU A 23 37.95 -16.84 16.39
CA GLU A 23 37.94 -17.05 17.84
C GLU A 23 36.55 -16.79 18.44
N GLU A 24 35.96 -17.85 18.94
CA GLU A 24 35.11 -17.80 20.12
C GLU A 24 36.03 -17.77 21.36
N PRO A 25 35.67 -17.03 22.42
CA PRO A 25 35.03 -17.71 23.50
C PRO A 25 33.97 -16.91 24.29
N ALA A 26 32.96 -17.66 24.57
CA ALA A 26 32.41 -17.93 25.90
C ALA A 26 32.04 -16.78 26.84
N ALA A 27 30.76 -16.84 27.12
CA ALA A 27 30.17 -16.95 28.45
C ALA A 27 29.89 -15.69 29.26
N THR A 28 28.66 -15.73 29.72
CA THR A 28 28.21 -15.36 31.09
C THR A 28 27.58 -14.00 31.14
N THR A 29 26.32 -13.90 31.35
CA THR A 29 25.48 -14.19 32.50
C THR A 29 24.02 -13.83 32.22
N ALA A 30 23.22 -14.69 32.75
CA ALA A 30 21.76 -14.65 32.88
C ALA A 30 21.23 -13.44 33.68
N PRO A 31 19.97 -13.50 34.01
CA PRO A 31 18.85 -12.77 33.49
C PRO A 31 18.46 -11.67 34.49
N THR A 32 17.96 -10.56 34.01
CA THR A 32 17.22 -9.63 34.85
C THR A 32 15.76 -9.70 34.47
N GLU A 33 15.04 -10.10 35.48
CA GLU A 33 13.60 -10.22 35.61
C GLU A 33 12.78 -9.10 34.99
N ALA A 34 11.75 -9.54 34.31
CA ALA A 34 10.36 -9.17 34.52
C ALA A 34 10.05 -7.73 34.97
N ALA A 35 9.59 -6.95 34.03
CA ALA A 35 8.50 -6.03 34.31
C ALA A 35 7.32 -6.45 33.44
N THR A 36 6.48 -7.26 34.03
CA THR A 36 5.10 -7.47 33.61
C THR A 36 4.38 -6.15 33.82
N GLU A 37 4.25 -5.36 32.77
CA GLU A 37 3.23 -4.33 32.75
C GLU A 37 1.99 -4.93 32.09
N ALA A 38 0.95 -5.02 32.89
CA ALA A 38 -0.37 -5.45 32.55
C ALA A 38 -0.91 -4.63 31.35
N PRO A 39 -1.66 -5.26 30.45
CA PRO A 39 -2.39 -4.51 29.44
C PRO A 39 -3.45 -3.67 30.16
N THR A 40 -3.29 -2.37 30.07
CA THR A 40 -4.35 -1.42 30.40
C THR A 40 -5.47 -1.71 29.42
N GLU A 41 -6.57 -2.21 29.97
CA GLU A 41 -7.82 -2.37 29.26
C GLU A 41 -8.19 -1.05 28.60
N ALA A 42 -8.22 -1.05 27.27
CA ALA A 42 -8.84 0.01 26.50
C ALA A 42 -10.33 0.07 26.89
N PRO A 43 -10.91 1.25 27.07
CA PRO A 43 -12.34 1.36 27.29
C PRO A 43 -13.08 0.76 26.10
N THR A 44 -13.84 -0.27 26.37
CA THR A 44 -14.87 -0.79 25.48
C THR A 44 -15.90 0.31 25.32
N GLU A 45 -15.74 1.15 24.30
CA GLU A 45 -16.84 1.96 23.82
C GLU A 45 -17.79 1.04 23.07
N ALA A 46 -19.00 0.98 23.58
CA ALA A 46 -20.11 0.26 23.00
C ALA A 46 -20.32 0.69 21.53
N PRO A 47 -20.74 -0.24 20.64
CA PRO A 47 -21.06 0.13 19.28
C PRO A 47 -22.23 1.12 19.32
N THR A 48 -21.94 2.37 19.05
CA THR A 48 -22.95 3.35 18.71
C THR A 48 -23.53 2.92 17.37
N GLU A 49 -24.83 2.62 17.36
CA GLU A 49 -25.58 2.33 16.15
C GLU A 49 -25.20 3.30 15.04
N ALA A 50 -24.72 2.75 13.93
CA ALA A 50 -24.42 3.49 12.72
C ALA A 50 -25.66 4.26 12.27
N ALA A 51 -25.60 5.56 12.41
CA ALA A 51 -26.49 6.44 11.67
C ALA A 51 -26.28 6.13 10.18
N ALA A 52 -27.36 5.80 9.49
CA ALA A 52 -27.39 5.63 8.04
C ALA A 52 -27.12 6.99 7.35
N GLY A 53 -25.87 7.37 7.29
CA GLY A 53 -25.38 8.52 6.59
C GLY A 53 -24.18 8.06 5.77
N GLY A 54 -24.38 7.91 4.45
CA GLY A 54 -23.32 7.47 3.56
C GLY A 54 -22.10 8.38 3.68
N ALA A 55 -20.94 7.81 3.97
CA ALA A 55 -19.66 8.51 3.95
C ALA A 55 -19.25 8.78 2.50
N THR A 56 -18.55 9.90 2.26
CA THR A 56 -17.91 10.16 0.97
C THR A 56 -16.41 10.24 1.17
N LEU A 57 -15.68 9.34 0.53
CA LEU A 57 -14.23 9.36 0.46
C LEU A 57 -13.78 10.00 -0.85
N LYS A 58 -12.93 11.01 -0.74
CA LYS A 58 -12.29 11.62 -1.90
C LYS A 58 -10.86 11.13 -2.00
N VAL A 59 -10.52 10.60 -3.16
CA VAL A 59 -9.16 10.12 -3.48
C VAL A 59 -8.70 10.87 -4.73
N GLU A 60 -7.49 11.39 -4.71
CA GLU A 60 -6.94 12.13 -5.84
C GLU A 60 -5.54 11.61 -6.18
N ALA A 61 -5.27 11.41 -7.47
CA ALA A 61 -3.93 11.13 -7.95
C ALA A 61 -3.08 12.38 -7.96
N ASP A 62 -1.76 12.23 -7.78
CA ASP A 62 -0.83 13.36 -7.83
C ASP A 62 -0.91 14.07 -9.19
N PRO A 63 -1.18 15.39 -9.22
CA PRO A 63 -1.38 16.12 -10.46
C PRO A 63 -0.13 16.19 -11.35
N SER A 64 1.05 15.94 -10.80
CA SER A 64 2.29 15.88 -11.58
C SER A 64 2.45 14.58 -12.36
N GLY A 65 1.59 13.58 -12.12
CA GLY A 65 1.70 12.23 -12.68
C GLY A 65 2.66 11.33 -11.92
N ALA A 66 3.08 11.70 -10.73
CA ALA A 66 3.81 10.79 -9.85
C ALA A 66 2.90 9.64 -9.41
N LEU A 67 3.46 8.43 -9.30
CA LEU A 67 2.72 7.22 -8.95
C LEU A 67 2.40 7.20 -7.45
N LYS A 68 1.52 8.08 -7.04
CA LYS A 68 1.03 8.20 -5.66
C LYS A 68 -0.31 8.92 -5.62
N PHE A 69 -1.02 8.74 -4.54
CA PHE A 69 -2.17 9.56 -4.19
C PHE A 69 -1.74 10.80 -3.40
N THR A 70 -2.55 11.84 -3.43
CA THR A 70 -2.30 13.08 -2.64
C THR A 70 -2.43 12.81 -1.15
N GLU A 71 -3.32 11.88 -0.78
CA GLU A 71 -3.52 11.41 0.58
C GLU A 71 -3.33 9.90 0.64
N THR A 72 -2.57 9.44 1.64
CA THR A 72 -2.27 8.02 1.83
C THR A 72 -2.90 7.45 3.10
N GLU A 73 -3.60 8.28 3.88
CA GLU A 73 -4.33 7.87 5.06
C GLU A 73 -5.73 8.47 5.03
N LEU A 74 -6.73 7.61 5.00
CA LEU A 74 -8.14 7.97 4.96
C LEU A 74 -8.88 7.36 6.14
N THR A 75 -9.98 7.98 6.54
CA THR A 75 -10.87 7.44 7.56
C THR A 75 -12.31 7.59 7.11
N ALA A 76 -13.13 6.56 7.38
CA ALA A 76 -14.57 6.57 7.12
C ALA A 76 -15.33 5.95 8.29
N ASP A 77 -16.61 6.25 8.40
CA ASP A 77 -17.53 5.49 9.23
C ASP A 77 -17.97 4.22 8.49
N ALA A 78 -18.27 3.16 9.25
CA ALA A 78 -18.76 1.91 8.67
C ALA A 78 -20.12 2.10 8.01
N GLY A 79 -20.37 1.33 6.95
CA GLY A 79 -21.62 1.35 6.20
C GLY A 79 -21.43 1.75 4.74
N GLU A 80 -22.48 2.28 4.15
CA GLU A 80 -22.47 2.72 2.75
C GLU A 80 -21.48 3.88 2.57
N THR A 81 -20.52 3.70 1.68
CA THR A 81 -19.47 4.69 1.40
C THR A 81 -19.37 4.94 -0.09
N THR A 82 -19.46 6.20 -0.48
CA THR A 82 -19.23 6.64 -1.86
C THR A 82 -17.76 7.03 -2.03
N ILE A 83 -17.11 6.47 -3.05
CA ILE A 83 -15.72 6.78 -3.40
C ILE A 83 -15.74 7.66 -4.65
N GLU A 84 -15.20 8.86 -4.50
CA GLU A 84 -14.96 9.82 -5.57
C GLU A 84 -13.48 9.85 -5.89
N PHE A 85 -13.12 9.47 -7.12
CA PHE A 85 -11.73 9.48 -7.56
C PHE A 85 -11.50 10.54 -8.63
N ALA A 86 -10.53 11.42 -8.38
CA ALA A 86 -10.07 12.44 -9.32
C ALA A 86 -8.66 12.12 -9.82
N ASN A 87 -8.47 12.21 -11.12
CA ASN A 87 -7.15 12.10 -11.74
C ASN A 87 -6.86 13.33 -12.63
N PRO A 88 -6.26 14.39 -12.09
CA PRO A 88 -5.90 15.57 -12.87
C PRO A 88 -4.63 15.37 -13.73
N SER A 89 -3.95 14.24 -13.58
CA SER A 89 -2.71 13.97 -14.29
C SER A 89 -2.93 13.43 -15.71
N SER A 90 -1.87 13.38 -16.51
CA SER A 90 -1.87 12.77 -17.84
C SER A 90 -1.53 11.28 -17.83
N VAL A 91 -1.32 10.69 -16.66
CA VAL A 91 -1.05 9.26 -16.48
C VAL A 91 -2.36 8.54 -16.13
N PRO A 92 -2.66 7.36 -16.71
CA PRO A 92 -3.86 6.63 -16.37
C PRO A 92 -3.79 6.08 -14.95
N HIS A 93 -4.84 6.33 -14.15
CA HIS A 93 -4.98 5.85 -12.78
C HIS A 93 -6.40 5.36 -12.50
N ALA A 94 -6.53 4.53 -11.49
CA ALA A 94 -7.78 4.11 -10.87
C ALA A 94 -7.56 3.94 -9.37
N VAL A 95 -8.63 3.66 -8.63
CA VAL A 95 -8.58 3.27 -7.22
C VAL A 95 -9.29 1.94 -7.07
N ASP A 96 -8.69 1.04 -6.32
CA ASP A 96 -9.31 -0.19 -5.84
C ASP A 96 -9.13 -0.30 -4.33
N ILE A 97 -10.17 -0.75 -3.62
CA ILE A 97 -10.11 -1.07 -2.19
C ILE A 97 -9.95 -2.58 -2.06
N GLU A 98 -8.79 -3.00 -1.59
CA GLU A 98 -8.42 -4.41 -1.49
C GLU A 98 -9.43 -5.23 -0.70
N GLY A 99 -9.93 -6.30 -1.32
CA GLY A 99 -10.87 -7.23 -0.70
C GLY A 99 -12.33 -6.76 -0.64
N VAL A 100 -12.67 -5.66 -1.30
CA VAL A 100 -14.04 -5.12 -1.35
C VAL A 100 -14.64 -5.33 -2.73
N ASP A 101 -15.73 -6.08 -2.81
CA ASP A 101 -16.45 -6.28 -4.08
C ASP A 101 -17.01 -4.95 -4.60
N GLY A 102 -16.69 -4.63 -5.86
CA GLY A 102 -17.08 -3.35 -6.47
C GLY A 102 -16.29 -2.14 -5.97
N GLY A 103 -15.17 -2.37 -5.26
CA GLY A 103 -14.27 -1.34 -4.72
C GLY A 103 -13.38 -0.67 -5.76
N GLU A 104 -13.43 -1.09 -7.02
CA GLU A 104 -12.60 -0.56 -8.10
C GLU A 104 -13.35 0.47 -8.94
N THR A 105 -12.74 1.64 -9.14
CA THR A 105 -13.21 2.68 -10.05
C THR A 105 -12.77 2.39 -11.49
N GLU A 106 -13.39 3.04 -12.46
CA GLU A 106 -12.85 3.02 -13.83
C GLU A 106 -11.47 3.71 -13.90
N THR A 107 -10.62 3.24 -14.84
CA THR A 107 -9.35 3.91 -15.12
C THR A 107 -9.60 5.17 -15.92
N VAL A 108 -9.09 6.31 -15.43
CA VAL A 108 -9.25 7.63 -16.06
C VAL A 108 -7.92 8.33 -16.23
N THR A 109 -7.88 9.29 -17.16
CA THR A 109 -6.71 10.14 -17.46
C THR A 109 -7.17 11.57 -17.65
N GLY A 110 -6.66 12.50 -16.84
CA GLY A 110 -7.02 13.91 -16.90
C GLY A 110 -8.51 14.18 -16.65
N ALA A 111 -9.17 13.32 -15.87
CA ALA A 111 -10.60 13.36 -15.62
C ALA A 111 -10.97 12.70 -14.29
N ASP A 112 -12.17 12.96 -13.81
CA ASP A 112 -12.72 12.27 -12.65
C ASP A 112 -13.37 10.96 -13.09
N ALA A 113 -13.19 9.92 -12.28
CA ALA A 113 -13.89 8.66 -12.46
C ALA A 113 -15.35 8.79 -12.02
N LYS A 114 -16.19 7.92 -12.57
CA LYS A 114 -17.54 7.79 -12.06
C LYS A 114 -17.50 7.31 -10.62
N PRO A 115 -18.19 7.98 -9.68
CA PRO A 115 -18.24 7.53 -8.30
C PRO A 115 -18.78 6.11 -8.18
N ILE A 116 -18.20 5.35 -7.27
CA ILE A 116 -18.67 4.02 -6.88
C ILE A 116 -19.19 4.04 -5.45
N THR A 117 -20.08 3.13 -5.13
CA THR A 117 -20.62 2.98 -3.77
C THR A 117 -20.40 1.55 -3.30
N VAL A 118 -19.79 1.41 -2.14
CA VAL A 118 -19.49 0.14 -1.48
C VAL A 118 -19.99 0.15 -0.05
N ASN A 119 -20.15 -1.03 0.55
CA ASN A 119 -20.46 -1.16 1.97
C ASN A 119 -19.18 -1.59 2.68
N LEU A 120 -18.69 -0.78 3.61
CA LEU A 120 -17.48 -1.02 4.37
C LEU A 120 -17.81 -1.42 5.81
N GLU A 121 -17.23 -2.52 6.26
CA GLU A 121 -17.29 -2.93 7.66
C GLU A 121 -16.16 -2.25 8.46
N PRO A 122 -16.30 -2.13 9.80
CA PRO A 122 -15.19 -1.64 10.62
C PRO A 122 -13.92 -2.47 10.40
N GLY A 123 -12.80 -1.80 10.13
CA GLY A 123 -11.53 -2.46 9.85
C GLY A 123 -10.50 -1.56 9.19
N GLU A 124 -9.35 -2.14 8.90
CA GLU A 124 -8.31 -1.49 8.10
C GLU A 124 -8.29 -2.09 6.70
N TYR A 125 -8.25 -1.24 5.71
CA TYR A 125 -8.20 -1.59 4.29
C TYR A 125 -6.98 -0.94 3.65
N THR A 126 -6.49 -1.53 2.57
CA THR A 126 -5.55 -0.89 1.67
C THR A 126 -6.33 -0.41 0.44
N PHE A 127 -6.15 0.85 0.05
CA PHE A 127 -6.56 1.30 -1.26
C PHE A 127 -5.33 1.50 -2.13
N TYR A 128 -5.41 1.20 -3.41
CA TYR A 128 -4.26 1.23 -4.30
C TYR A 128 -4.68 1.49 -5.76
N CYS A 129 -3.69 1.79 -6.61
CA CYS A 129 -3.92 1.89 -8.04
C CYS A 129 -3.65 0.52 -8.71
N PRO A 130 -4.67 -0.10 -9.36
CA PRO A 130 -4.52 -1.39 -10.01
C PRO A 130 -3.87 -1.32 -11.40
N VAL A 131 -3.54 -0.13 -11.89
CA VAL A 131 -3.00 0.07 -13.24
C VAL A 131 -1.52 -0.34 -13.30
N GLY A 132 -1.19 -1.33 -14.12
CA GLY A 132 0.19 -1.76 -14.34
C GLY A 132 0.91 -2.16 -13.06
N ASN A 133 2.08 -1.54 -12.80
CA ASN A 133 2.89 -1.74 -11.59
C ASN A 133 2.81 -0.55 -10.62
N HIS A 134 1.78 0.29 -10.71
CA HIS A 134 1.70 1.51 -9.91
C HIS A 134 1.67 1.24 -8.40
N ARG A 135 1.00 0.16 -7.97
CA ARG A 135 1.01 -0.28 -6.57
C ARG A 135 2.43 -0.62 -6.10
N GLU A 136 3.19 -1.34 -6.91
CA GLU A 136 4.56 -1.75 -6.59
C GLU A 136 5.50 -0.54 -6.48
N GLU A 137 5.20 0.53 -7.21
CA GLU A 137 5.91 1.82 -7.15
C GLU A 137 5.46 2.71 -5.98
N GLY A 138 4.50 2.22 -5.16
CA GLY A 138 4.05 2.89 -3.94
C GLY A 138 2.74 3.67 -4.07
N MET A 139 1.97 3.48 -5.16
CA MET A 139 0.66 4.12 -5.30
C MET A 139 -0.41 3.35 -4.51
N GLU A 140 -0.33 3.45 -3.20
CA GLU A 140 -1.25 2.85 -2.23
C GLU A 140 -1.41 3.71 -0.99
N GLY A 141 -2.42 3.41 -0.18
CA GLY A 141 -2.68 4.07 1.08
C GLY A 141 -3.54 3.21 2.01
N LYS A 142 -3.75 3.70 3.23
CA LYS A 142 -4.56 3.05 4.26
C LYS A 142 -5.89 3.73 4.42
N LEU A 143 -6.95 2.95 4.56
CA LEU A 143 -8.28 3.39 4.92
C LEU A 143 -8.67 2.71 6.24
N THR A 144 -8.93 3.52 7.26
CA THR A 144 -9.45 3.05 8.55
C THR A 144 -10.95 3.29 8.60
N VAL A 145 -11.72 2.23 8.78
CA VAL A 145 -13.18 2.27 8.91
C VAL A 145 -13.57 1.96 10.36
N ARG A 146 -14.43 2.77 10.95
CA ARG A 146 -14.82 2.66 12.36
C ARG A 146 -16.30 2.98 12.59
#